data_733069a7e32b31ce7268640475d5f449
#
_entry.id   733069a7e32b31ce7268640475d5f449
#
_cell.length_a   1.000
_cell.length_b   1.000
_cell.length_c   1.000
_cell.angle_alpha   90.00
_cell.angle_beta   90.00
_cell.angle_gamma   90.00
#
_symmetry.space_group_name_H-M   'P 1'
#
loop_
_entity.id
_entity.type
_entity.pdbx_description
1 polymer ?
#
loop_
_entity_poly.entity_id
_entity_poly.type
_entity_poly.pdbx_seq_one_letter_code
_entity_poly.pdbx_strand_id
1 'polypeptide(L)'
;MLGLTHAPAAELAARLSAIAPAGLTRAFYSDAGSTATEIALKMAFQYWQQRGGQHARRTCFVGLADGYHGDTIGAVSAGGIDLFHGAYEPLLFAKRTVPAGDAAALGRLLDRHGEEIAAVIIEPLVQGAGGILVQPPGYLHRVRELCSEHDVLLICDEVATGFGRTGTMFACEQEQVAPDFLCLGKGLTNGYMPLAATLTTDRVYAGFLGEHEEFRTFFHGHTFTGNPLACAAAIASLDVFEREHTLERLQPKIARLHELLAGVAAMDEVVEVRGRGFMVGIDLGDHDPALRLGHRVTVEARRRGAIVRPLGDTIVLVPPLAISKRDLGRLVAITAAAIREAVAGAYPAGAPERITVRRAQGVAGSGRAAA
;
A
#
# COMPACT_ATOMS: atom_id res chain seq x y z
N MET A 1 5.39 26.44 -0.46
CA MET A 1 6.04 27.32 0.57
C MET A 1 7.50 26.97 0.76
N LEU A 2 8.28 26.92 -0.35
CA LEU A 2 9.70 26.57 -0.29
C LEU A 2 10.47 27.53 0.62
N GLY A 3 11.23 26.99 1.58
CA GLY A 3 12.04 27.75 2.52
C GLY A 3 11.29 28.41 3.68
N LEU A 4 9.95 28.27 3.74
CA LEU A 4 9.11 28.79 4.81
C LEU A 4 8.25 27.68 5.41
N THR A 5 7.83 27.87 6.68
CA THR A 5 6.87 27.00 7.36
C THR A 5 5.75 27.82 7.99
N HIS A 6 4.75 27.15 8.55
CA HIS A 6 3.63 27.77 9.25
C HIS A 6 3.13 26.83 10.37
N ALA A 7 2.40 27.38 11.34
CA ALA A 7 1.98 26.63 12.51
C ALA A 7 1.26 25.30 12.22
N PRO A 8 0.24 25.21 11.33
CA PRO A 8 -0.39 23.93 11.02
C PRO A 8 0.57 22.86 10.46
N ALA A 9 1.56 23.25 9.64
CA ALA A 9 2.53 22.26 9.13
C ALA A 9 3.46 21.75 10.24
N ALA A 10 3.92 22.64 11.12
CA ALA A 10 4.77 22.27 12.26
C ALA A 10 4.01 21.38 13.27
N GLU A 11 2.76 21.73 13.58
CA GLU A 11 1.88 20.96 14.46
C GLU A 11 1.61 19.56 13.88
N LEU A 12 1.24 19.47 12.60
CA LEU A 12 0.99 18.19 11.95
C LEU A 12 2.24 17.30 11.95
N ALA A 13 3.44 17.87 11.68
CA ALA A 13 4.68 17.11 11.72
C ALA A 13 4.95 16.54 13.11
N ALA A 14 4.76 17.34 14.17
CA ALA A 14 4.91 16.89 15.56
C ALA A 14 3.92 15.77 15.90
N ARG A 15 2.64 15.90 15.50
CA ARG A 15 1.61 14.88 15.74
C ARG A 15 1.88 13.59 14.98
N LEU A 16 2.28 13.68 13.70
CA LEU A 16 2.62 12.49 12.92
C LEU A 16 3.82 11.76 13.51
N SER A 17 4.86 12.49 13.94
CA SER A 17 6.01 11.88 14.60
C SER A 17 5.65 11.22 15.93
N ALA A 18 4.68 11.76 16.66
CA ALA A 18 4.24 11.20 17.94
C ALA A 18 3.45 9.88 17.81
N ILE A 19 2.71 9.71 16.71
CA ILE A 19 1.89 8.49 16.45
C ILE A 19 2.62 7.47 15.57
N ALA A 20 3.70 7.86 14.89
CA ALA A 20 4.46 6.97 14.01
C ALA A 20 5.30 5.95 14.80
N PRO A 21 5.69 4.83 14.19
CA PRO A 21 6.70 3.94 14.77
C PRO A 21 7.97 4.69 15.21
N ALA A 22 8.57 4.21 16.28
CA ALA A 22 9.71 4.87 16.92
C ALA A 22 10.84 5.18 15.93
N GLY A 23 11.44 6.37 16.05
CA GLY A 23 12.56 6.83 15.22
C GLY A 23 12.16 7.65 14.00
N LEU A 24 10.89 7.68 13.60
CA LEU A 24 10.39 8.49 12.48
C LEU A 24 10.07 9.91 12.93
N THR A 25 11.10 10.75 13.05
CA THR A 25 11.04 12.09 13.67
C THR A 25 11.01 13.23 12.67
N ARG A 26 11.16 12.95 11.38
CA ARG A 26 11.22 13.96 10.32
C ARG A 26 10.09 13.74 9.33
N ALA A 27 9.43 14.82 8.91
CA ALA A 27 8.33 14.79 7.95
C ALA A 27 8.63 15.68 6.74
N PHE A 28 8.39 15.14 5.55
CA PHE A 28 8.40 15.87 4.29
C PHE A 28 7.02 15.78 3.66
N TYR A 29 6.40 16.93 3.36
CA TYR A 29 5.04 16.98 2.81
C TYR A 29 5.03 16.96 1.29
N SER A 30 4.00 16.31 0.74
CA SER A 30 3.63 16.32 -0.67
C SER A 30 2.10 16.31 -0.80
N ASP A 31 1.54 16.04 -1.97
CA ASP A 31 0.11 16.16 -2.23
C ASP A 31 -0.58 14.84 -2.60
N ALA A 32 0.17 13.80 -2.95
CA ALA A 32 -0.37 12.51 -3.36
C ALA A 32 0.47 11.35 -2.81
N GLY A 33 -0.14 10.17 -2.65
CA GLY A 33 0.58 8.98 -2.18
C GLY A 33 1.79 8.65 -3.05
N SER A 34 1.65 8.74 -4.39
CA SER A 34 2.74 8.52 -5.33
C SER A 34 3.89 9.51 -5.16
N THR A 35 3.61 10.76 -4.83
CA THR A 35 4.67 11.75 -4.57
C THR A 35 5.36 11.50 -3.23
N ALA A 36 4.68 10.92 -2.23
CA ALA A 36 5.33 10.49 -1.00
C ALA A 36 6.30 9.33 -1.25
N THR A 37 5.92 8.35 -2.08
CA THR A 37 6.80 7.24 -2.46
C THR A 37 7.97 7.71 -3.33
N GLU A 38 7.74 8.63 -4.29
CA GLU A 38 8.82 9.29 -5.05
C GLU A 38 9.86 9.93 -4.14
N ILE A 39 9.41 10.66 -3.12
CA ILE A 39 10.27 11.35 -2.16
C ILE A 39 11.10 10.32 -1.38
N ALA A 40 10.48 9.25 -0.90
CA ALA A 40 11.18 8.18 -0.18
C ALA A 40 12.26 7.52 -1.05
N LEU A 41 11.93 7.18 -2.31
CA LEU A 41 12.89 6.61 -3.26
C LEU A 41 14.05 7.56 -3.55
N LYS A 42 13.76 8.83 -3.83
CA LYS A 42 14.79 9.85 -4.09
C LYS A 42 15.67 10.10 -2.88
N MET A 43 15.09 10.18 -1.68
CA MET A 43 15.87 10.37 -0.45
C MET A 43 16.74 9.15 -0.16
N ALA A 44 16.22 7.92 -0.33
CA ALA A 44 17.00 6.71 -0.14
C ALA A 44 18.19 6.64 -1.11
N PHE A 45 17.97 6.97 -2.39
CA PHE A 45 19.03 7.03 -3.38
C PHE A 45 20.07 8.08 -3.00
N GLN A 46 19.67 9.35 -2.80
CA GLN A 46 20.57 10.45 -2.51
C GLN A 46 21.35 10.24 -1.20
N TYR A 47 20.73 9.67 -0.18
CA TYR A 47 21.38 9.31 1.09
C TYR A 47 22.63 8.44 0.85
N TRP A 48 22.51 7.40 0.02
CA TRP A 48 23.62 6.52 -0.29
C TRP A 48 24.69 7.20 -1.16
N GLN A 49 24.27 8.02 -2.13
CA GLN A 49 25.21 8.78 -2.98
C GLN A 49 26.06 9.74 -2.12
N GLN A 50 25.44 10.43 -1.16
CA GLN A 50 26.10 11.39 -0.28
C GLN A 50 27.01 10.73 0.77
N ARG A 51 26.82 9.46 1.08
CA ARG A 51 27.78 8.70 1.89
C ARG A 51 29.07 8.37 1.15
N GLY A 52 29.04 8.38 -0.17
CA GLY A 52 30.20 8.18 -1.04
C GLY A 52 30.87 6.81 -0.93
N GLY A 53 32.02 6.66 -1.54
CA GLY A 53 32.80 5.42 -1.51
C GLY A 53 32.00 4.20 -2.02
N GLN A 54 32.10 3.11 -1.31
CA GLN A 54 31.35 1.87 -1.66
C GLN A 54 29.83 2.03 -1.56
N HIS A 55 29.31 2.96 -0.72
CA HIS A 55 27.88 3.17 -0.56
C HIS A 55 27.23 3.77 -1.79
N ALA A 56 27.98 4.55 -2.62
CA ALA A 56 27.47 5.10 -3.86
C ALA A 56 27.09 4.06 -4.93
N ARG A 57 27.47 2.79 -4.73
CA ARG A 57 27.03 1.66 -5.57
C ARG A 57 25.58 1.25 -5.35
N ARG A 58 24.96 1.69 -4.26
CA ARG A 58 23.56 1.40 -3.91
C ARG A 58 22.62 2.24 -4.74
N THR A 59 22.31 1.76 -5.94
CA THR A 59 21.50 2.46 -6.94
C THR A 59 20.24 1.70 -7.33
N CYS A 60 20.10 0.45 -6.90
CA CYS A 60 18.99 -0.42 -7.24
C CYS A 60 17.97 -0.46 -6.09
N PHE A 61 16.71 -0.66 -6.44
CA PHE A 61 15.61 -0.87 -5.49
C PHE A 61 15.07 -2.29 -5.58
N VAL A 62 14.47 -2.77 -4.50
CA VAL A 62 13.72 -4.02 -4.50
C VAL A 62 12.26 -3.71 -4.26
N GLY A 63 11.38 -4.14 -5.17
CA GLY A 63 9.93 -4.12 -5.02
C GLY A 63 9.37 -5.53 -4.92
N LEU A 64 8.10 -5.65 -4.56
CA LEU A 64 7.39 -6.91 -4.55
C LEU A 64 6.62 -7.12 -5.86
N ALA A 65 6.48 -8.37 -6.30
CA ALA A 65 5.53 -8.71 -7.34
C ALA A 65 4.12 -8.26 -6.92
N ASP A 66 3.33 -7.78 -7.88
CA ASP A 66 2.00 -7.22 -7.65
C ASP A 66 1.93 -6.00 -6.71
N GLY A 67 3.08 -5.39 -6.37
CA GLY A 67 3.16 -4.17 -5.57
C GLY A 67 2.71 -2.93 -6.36
N TYR A 68 2.04 -1.99 -5.68
CA TYR A 68 1.59 -0.73 -6.27
C TYR A 68 1.92 0.45 -5.35
N HIS A 69 2.62 1.44 -5.89
CA HIS A 69 3.10 2.60 -5.11
C HIS A 69 2.65 3.94 -5.69
N GLY A 70 1.81 3.92 -6.72
CA GLY A 70 1.29 5.09 -7.41
C GLY A 70 1.67 5.16 -8.89
N ASP A 71 1.28 6.24 -9.56
CA ASP A 71 1.33 6.37 -11.02
C ASP A 71 2.38 7.39 -11.51
N THR A 72 3.20 7.96 -10.63
CA THR A 72 4.39 8.72 -11.04
C THR A 72 5.51 7.77 -11.48
N ILE A 73 6.43 8.22 -12.35
CA ILE A 73 7.42 7.33 -12.98
C ILE A 73 8.26 6.55 -11.97
N GLY A 74 8.71 7.17 -10.88
CA GLY A 74 9.46 6.45 -9.85
C GLY A 74 8.59 5.46 -9.08
N ALA A 75 7.36 5.83 -8.72
CA ALA A 75 6.41 4.92 -8.08
C ALA A 75 6.05 3.72 -8.99
N VAL A 76 5.81 3.97 -10.28
CA VAL A 76 5.61 2.92 -11.31
C VAL A 76 6.84 2.04 -11.42
N SER A 77 8.05 2.62 -11.43
CA SER A 77 9.30 1.86 -11.49
C SER A 77 9.46 0.90 -10.31
N ALA A 78 9.05 1.31 -9.11
CA ALA A 78 9.09 0.48 -7.90
C ALA A 78 7.96 -0.57 -7.85
N GLY A 79 6.82 -0.32 -8.54
CA GLY A 79 5.65 -1.22 -8.59
C GLY A 79 5.92 -2.52 -9.35
N GLY A 80 5.01 -3.48 -9.26
CA GLY A 80 5.15 -4.84 -9.82
C GLY A 80 3.93 -5.34 -10.61
N ILE A 81 2.99 -4.46 -11.02
CA ILE A 81 1.78 -4.84 -11.75
C ILE A 81 1.99 -4.56 -13.24
N ASP A 82 2.36 -5.56 -14.02
CA ASP A 82 2.66 -5.43 -15.45
C ASP A 82 1.48 -4.88 -16.26
N LEU A 83 0.25 -5.25 -15.91
CA LEU A 83 -0.97 -4.74 -16.56
C LEU A 83 -1.06 -3.22 -16.52
N PHE A 84 -0.59 -2.57 -15.44
CA PHE A 84 -0.63 -1.12 -15.27
C PHE A 84 0.61 -0.44 -15.82
N HIS A 85 1.75 -1.10 -15.74
CA HIS A 85 3.06 -0.49 -15.85
C HIS A 85 3.80 -0.83 -17.14
N GLY A 86 3.47 -1.95 -17.81
CA GLY A 86 4.20 -2.47 -18.97
C GLY A 86 4.34 -1.48 -20.13
N ALA A 87 3.35 -0.61 -20.37
CA ALA A 87 3.41 0.41 -21.41
C ALA A 87 4.51 1.47 -21.17
N TYR A 88 4.96 1.63 -19.92
CA TYR A 88 5.96 2.63 -19.51
C TYR A 88 7.36 2.04 -19.32
N GLU A 89 7.55 0.74 -19.57
CA GLU A 89 8.81 0.02 -19.34
C GLU A 89 10.06 0.78 -19.84
N PRO A 90 10.06 1.43 -21.01
CA PRO A 90 11.23 2.19 -21.49
C PRO A 90 11.59 3.44 -20.66
N LEU A 91 10.68 3.90 -19.79
CA LEU A 91 10.87 5.07 -18.93
C LEU A 91 11.23 4.71 -17.49
N LEU A 92 11.19 3.41 -17.14
CA LEU A 92 11.34 2.97 -15.76
C LEU A 92 12.82 2.76 -15.41
N PHE A 93 13.19 3.07 -14.17
CA PHE A 93 14.50 2.67 -13.67
C PHE A 93 14.54 1.16 -13.36
N ALA A 94 15.74 0.59 -13.48
CA ALA A 94 15.94 -0.82 -13.18
C ALA A 94 15.71 -1.12 -11.69
N LYS A 95 14.92 -2.16 -11.40
CA LYS A 95 14.68 -2.70 -10.07
C LYS A 95 14.87 -4.22 -10.06
N ARG A 96 14.93 -4.78 -8.87
CA ARG A 96 14.79 -6.22 -8.64
C ARG A 96 13.43 -6.50 -8.01
N THR A 97 12.82 -7.63 -8.38
CA THR A 97 11.50 -8.01 -7.88
C THR A 97 11.59 -9.32 -7.15
N VAL A 98 10.92 -9.43 -6.01
CA VAL A 98 10.75 -10.70 -5.27
C VAL A 98 9.27 -11.00 -5.11
N PRO A 99 8.88 -12.30 -5.01
CA PRO A 99 7.50 -12.66 -4.72
C PRO A 99 7.04 -12.07 -3.38
N ALA A 100 5.80 -11.59 -3.32
CA ALA A 100 5.18 -11.16 -2.07
C ALA A 100 5.09 -12.35 -1.10
N GLY A 101 5.46 -12.13 0.17
CA GLY A 101 5.42 -13.16 1.20
C GLY A 101 6.62 -14.14 1.20
N ASP A 102 7.54 -14.07 0.25
CA ASP A 102 8.75 -14.91 0.22
C ASP A 102 9.97 -14.16 0.78
N ALA A 103 10.10 -14.15 2.11
CA ALA A 103 11.26 -13.56 2.79
C ALA A 103 12.58 -14.30 2.45
N ALA A 104 12.52 -15.59 2.13
CA ALA A 104 13.72 -16.35 1.75
C ALA A 104 14.24 -15.90 0.37
N ALA A 105 13.35 -15.60 -0.59
CA ALA A 105 13.76 -15.02 -1.87
C ALA A 105 14.42 -13.66 -1.67
N LEU A 106 13.87 -12.80 -0.79
CA LEU A 106 14.50 -11.53 -0.45
C LEU A 106 15.88 -11.73 0.18
N GLY A 107 16.04 -12.65 1.14
CA GLY A 107 17.32 -12.97 1.76
C GLY A 107 18.36 -13.37 0.72
N ARG A 108 18.04 -14.34 -0.14
CA ARG A 108 18.94 -14.77 -1.24
C ARG A 108 19.33 -13.64 -2.21
N LEU A 109 18.41 -12.70 -2.43
CA LEU A 109 18.69 -11.54 -3.27
C LEU A 109 19.65 -10.58 -2.56
N LEU A 110 19.42 -10.28 -1.28
CA LEU A 110 20.28 -9.40 -0.50
C LEU A 110 21.66 -9.99 -0.25
N ASP A 111 21.78 -11.32 -0.03
CA ASP A 111 23.07 -12.02 0.08
C ASP A 111 23.96 -11.82 -1.17
N ARG A 112 23.34 -11.76 -2.35
CA ARG A 112 24.08 -11.65 -3.62
C ARG A 112 24.31 -10.20 -4.05
N HIS A 113 23.39 -9.29 -3.73
CA HIS A 113 23.31 -7.96 -4.31
C HIS A 113 23.10 -6.84 -3.29
N GLY A 114 23.13 -7.14 -1.98
CA GLY A 114 22.82 -6.15 -0.93
C GLY A 114 23.64 -4.86 -1.02
N GLU A 115 24.89 -4.95 -1.50
CA GLU A 115 25.76 -3.78 -1.69
C GLU A 115 25.31 -2.84 -2.83
N GLU A 116 24.43 -3.31 -3.73
CA GLU A 116 23.86 -2.54 -4.83
C GLU A 116 22.48 -1.97 -4.48
N ILE A 117 21.82 -2.51 -3.42
CA ILE A 117 20.46 -2.18 -3.06
C ILE A 117 20.41 -0.93 -2.19
N ALA A 118 19.67 0.09 -2.65
CA ALA A 118 19.41 1.31 -1.91
C ALA A 118 18.29 1.11 -0.86
N ALA A 119 17.19 0.53 -1.28
CA ALA A 119 16.06 0.25 -0.39
C ALA A 119 15.19 -0.89 -0.90
N VAL A 120 14.48 -1.51 0.04
CA VAL A 120 13.29 -2.35 -0.22
C VAL A 120 12.05 -1.50 0.00
N ILE A 121 11.09 -1.52 -0.92
CA ILE A 121 9.78 -0.87 -0.77
C ILE A 121 8.67 -1.91 -0.71
N ILE A 122 7.74 -1.74 0.24
CA ILE A 122 6.68 -2.70 0.53
C ILE A 122 5.40 -2.01 0.98
N GLU A 123 4.25 -2.49 0.52
CA GLU A 123 2.96 -2.24 1.17
C GLU A 123 2.87 -3.21 2.38
N PRO A 124 2.86 -2.73 3.63
CA PRO A 124 2.92 -3.64 4.79
C PRO A 124 1.61 -4.40 4.99
N LEU A 125 1.72 -5.71 5.23
CA LEU A 125 0.67 -6.68 5.52
C LEU A 125 -0.28 -6.97 4.36
N VAL A 126 -0.61 -6.00 3.50
CA VAL A 126 -1.59 -6.15 2.41
C VAL A 126 -1.19 -5.33 1.20
N GLN A 127 -0.99 -5.98 0.07
CA GLN A 127 -0.89 -5.30 -1.22
C GLN A 127 -2.29 -5.00 -1.75
N GLY A 128 -2.60 -3.71 -1.86
CA GLY A 128 -3.94 -3.26 -2.19
C GLY A 128 -4.33 -3.53 -3.64
N ALA A 129 -3.67 -2.86 -4.58
CA ALA A 129 -4.01 -2.88 -6.01
C ALA A 129 -3.72 -4.22 -6.69
N GLY A 130 -2.81 -5.03 -6.16
CA GLY A 130 -2.53 -6.39 -6.62
C GLY A 130 -3.67 -7.39 -6.38
N GLY A 131 -4.78 -6.96 -5.77
CA GLY A 131 -5.96 -7.81 -5.52
C GLY A 131 -6.18 -8.12 -4.03
N ILE A 132 -5.80 -7.24 -3.15
CA ILE A 132 -5.87 -7.42 -1.68
C ILE A 132 -5.09 -8.67 -1.25
N LEU A 133 -3.83 -8.75 -1.66
CA LEU A 133 -2.95 -9.88 -1.33
C LEU A 133 -2.43 -9.73 0.10
N VAL A 134 -2.84 -10.64 0.98
CA VAL A 134 -2.43 -10.64 2.39
C VAL A 134 -1.10 -11.37 2.54
N GLN A 135 -0.14 -10.72 3.18
CA GLN A 135 1.18 -11.30 3.45
C GLN A 135 1.12 -12.28 4.63
N PRO A 136 1.96 -13.32 4.64
CA PRO A 136 2.04 -14.25 5.77
C PRO A 136 2.42 -13.53 7.07
N PRO A 137 1.92 -13.97 8.23
CA PRO A 137 2.34 -13.44 9.52
C PRO A 137 3.86 -13.53 9.72
N GLY A 138 4.46 -12.46 10.27
CA GLY A 138 5.90 -12.36 10.51
C GLY A 138 6.73 -12.02 9.27
N TYR A 139 6.10 -11.92 8.09
CA TYR A 139 6.83 -11.59 6.85
C TYR A 139 7.48 -10.20 6.91
N LEU A 140 6.72 -9.19 7.30
CA LEU A 140 7.25 -7.82 7.37
C LEU A 140 8.37 -7.71 8.42
N HIS A 141 8.21 -8.39 9.56
CA HIS A 141 9.24 -8.45 10.59
C HIS A 141 10.54 -9.04 10.01
N ARG A 142 10.46 -10.17 9.31
CA ARG A 142 11.64 -10.77 8.68
C ARG A 142 12.24 -9.89 7.58
N VAL A 143 11.43 -9.17 6.81
CA VAL A 143 11.91 -8.17 5.84
C VAL A 143 12.73 -7.09 6.55
N ARG A 144 12.27 -6.57 7.71
CA ARG A 144 13.02 -5.59 8.49
C ARG A 144 14.36 -6.12 9.00
N GLU A 145 14.37 -7.34 9.51
CA GLU A 145 15.62 -8.00 9.93
C GLU A 145 16.62 -8.10 8.77
N LEU A 146 16.19 -8.64 7.64
CA LEU A 146 17.04 -8.78 6.44
C LEU A 146 17.58 -7.43 5.96
N CYS A 147 16.74 -6.39 5.93
CA CYS A 147 17.19 -5.05 5.57
C CYS A 147 18.25 -4.53 6.57
N SER A 148 18.10 -4.84 7.86
CA SER A 148 19.07 -4.43 8.89
C SER A 148 20.38 -5.19 8.78
N GLU A 149 20.33 -6.51 8.56
CA GLU A 149 21.50 -7.38 8.37
C GLU A 149 22.38 -6.91 7.21
N HIS A 150 21.77 -6.40 6.12
CA HIS A 150 22.46 -5.95 4.90
C HIS A 150 22.67 -4.43 4.80
N ASP A 151 22.35 -3.67 5.84
CA ASP A 151 22.38 -2.19 5.83
C ASP A 151 21.60 -1.60 4.64
N VAL A 152 20.41 -2.15 4.33
CA VAL A 152 19.50 -1.69 3.29
C VAL A 152 18.35 -0.93 3.93
N LEU A 153 17.94 0.20 3.32
CA LEU A 153 16.82 1.00 3.83
C LEU A 153 15.48 0.29 3.56
N LEU A 154 14.54 0.41 4.50
CA LEU A 154 13.18 -0.11 4.34
C LEU A 154 12.19 1.06 4.18
N ILE A 155 11.41 1.03 3.10
CA ILE A 155 10.31 1.95 2.83
C ILE A 155 9.00 1.20 3.03
N CYS A 156 8.20 1.58 4.01
CA CYS A 156 6.83 1.11 4.17
C CYS A 156 5.86 2.11 3.53
N ASP A 157 5.17 1.65 2.50
CA ASP A 157 4.09 2.40 1.85
C ASP A 157 2.78 2.14 2.57
N GLU A 158 2.44 3.02 3.50
CA GLU A 158 1.19 2.99 4.28
C GLU A 158 0.12 3.91 3.71
N VAL A 159 0.24 4.32 2.46
CA VAL A 159 -0.75 5.18 1.79
C VAL A 159 -2.14 4.53 1.79
N ALA A 160 -2.21 3.21 1.62
CA ALA A 160 -3.46 2.46 1.64
C ALA A 160 -3.74 1.76 2.98
N THR A 161 -2.72 1.30 3.68
CA THR A 161 -2.81 0.44 4.87
C THR A 161 -2.89 1.23 6.17
N GLY A 162 -2.43 2.48 6.19
CA GLY A 162 -2.42 3.34 7.36
C GLY A 162 -3.78 3.87 7.79
N PHE A 163 -3.77 4.61 8.89
CA PHE A 163 -4.91 5.29 9.48
C PHE A 163 -6.09 4.35 9.77
N GLY A 164 -5.81 3.26 10.48
CA GLY A 164 -6.83 2.32 10.97
C GLY A 164 -7.28 1.28 9.95
N ARG A 165 -6.89 1.38 8.68
CA ARG A 165 -7.40 0.53 7.60
C ARG A 165 -7.22 -0.96 7.85
N THR A 166 -6.08 -1.36 8.43
CA THR A 166 -5.78 -2.76 8.79
C THR A 166 -6.09 -3.12 10.24
N GLY A 167 -6.58 -2.15 11.05
CA GLY A 167 -6.98 -2.36 12.44
C GLY A 167 -6.12 -1.60 13.47
N THR A 168 -4.91 -1.17 13.13
CA THR A 168 -4.00 -0.34 13.92
C THR A 168 -3.81 1.01 13.25
N MET A 169 -3.17 2.00 13.90
CA MET A 169 -2.89 3.29 13.27
C MET A 169 -2.06 3.08 12.00
N PHE A 170 -0.99 2.29 12.08
CA PHE A 170 -0.20 1.85 10.94
C PHE A 170 -0.09 0.33 10.91
N ALA A 171 -0.05 -0.26 9.72
CA ALA A 171 0.00 -1.71 9.55
C ALA A 171 1.31 -2.31 10.09
N CYS A 172 2.44 -1.60 9.91
CA CYS A 172 3.74 -2.05 10.36
C CYS A 172 3.83 -2.24 11.88
N GLU A 173 2.96 -1.59 12.67
CA GLU A 173 2.89 -1.78 14.13
C GLU A 173 2.51 -3.21 14.51
N GLN A 174 1.69 -3.89 13.70
CA GLN A 174 1.19 -5.23 13.99
C GLN A 174 2.32 -6.29 14.03
N GLU A 175 3.44 -6.01 13.36
CA GLU A 175 4.62 -6.84 13.38
C GLU A 175 5.82 -6.15 14.04
N GLN A 176 5.57 -5.08 14.79
CA GLN A 176 6.59 -4.33 15.55
C GLN A 176 7.74 -3.82 14.68
N VAL A 177 7.42 -3.39 13.45
CA VAL A 177 8.40 -2.88 12.50
C VAL A 177 8.43 -1.36 12.51
N ALA A 178 9.63 -0.79 12.68
CA ALA A 178 9.94 0.60 12.41
C ALA A 178 10.76 0.68 11.12
N PRO A 179 10.21 1.25 10.04
CA PRO A 179 10.92 1.42 8.78
C PRO A 179 11.87 2.62 8.81
N ASP A 180 12.73 2.76 7.79
CA ASP A 180 13.52 3.97 7.58
C ASP A 180 12.70 5.10 6.92
N PHE A 181 11.68 4.72 6.15
CA PHE A 181 10.69 5.64 5.57
C PHE A 181 9.28 5.10 5.72
N LEU A 182 8.35 5.99 6.04
CA LEU A 182 6.91 5.72 6.10
C LEU A 182 6.18 6.69 5.17
N CYS A 183 5.56 6.17 4.11
CA CYS A 183 4.80 6.96 3.15
C CYS A 183 3.32 7.00 3.55
N LEU A 184 2.76 8.20 3.69
CA LEU A 184 1.39 8.44 4.16
C LEU A 184 0.60 9.24 3.13
N GLY A 185 -0.71 8.97 3.05
CA GLY A 185 -1.64 9.69 2.18
C GLY A 185 -3.09 9.30 2.50
N LYS A 186 -3.99 9.40 1.55
CA LYS A 186 -5.41 8.98 1.65
C LYS A 186 -6.07 9.25 3.01
N GLY A 187 -5.93 8.32 3.98
CA GLY A 187 -6.46 8.41 5.34
C GLY A 187 -5.92 9.59 6.15
N LEU A 188 -4.79 10.17 5.76
CA LEU A 188 -4.19 11.32 6.43
C LEU A 188 -5.17 12.51 6.54
N THR A 189 -5.94 12.76 5.48
CA THR A 189 -6.96 13.83 5.46
C THR A 189 -8.39 13.28 5.36
N ASN A 190 -8.58 11.95 5.46
CA ASN A 190 -9.86 11.28 5.24
C ASN A 190 -10.57 11.68 3.92
N GLY A 191 -9.80 12.04 2.89
CA GLY A 191 -10.30 12.36 1.56
C GLY A 191 -10.79 13.80 1.39
N TYR A 192 -10.65 14.68 2.39
CA TYR A 192 -11.08 16.07 2.28
C TYR A 192 -10.13 16.93 1.45
N MET A 193 -8.83 16.72 1.56
CA MET A 193 -7.80 17.51 0.87
C MET A 193 -6.69 16.61 0.34
N PRO A 194 -6.08 16.95 -0.79
CA PRO A 194 -4.85 16.30 -1.25
C PRO A 194 -3.71 16.66 -0.31
N LEU A 195 -3.15 15.66 0.36
CA LEU A 195 -1.97 15.76 1.20
C LEU A 195 -1.35 14.37 1.36
N ALA A 196 -0.04 14.35 1.34
CA ALA A 196 0.76 13.19 1.68
C ALA A 196 1.97 13.61 2.51
N ALA A 197 2.58 12.66 3.18
CA ALA A 197 3.79 12.87 3.94
C ALA A 197 4.72 11.67 3.82
N THR A 198 6.01 11.95 3.75
CA THR A 198 7.08 10.95 3.89
C THR A 198 7.76 11.21 5.22
N LEU A 199 7.59 10.28 6.15
CA LEU A 199 8.32 10.32 7.42
C LEU A 199 9.64 9.58 7.27
N THR A 200 10.67 10.04 7.96
CA THR A 200 11.98 9.38 7.98
C THR A 200 12.70 9.57 9.31
N THR A 201 13.82 8.87 9.45
CA THR A 201 14.62 8.84 10.68
C THR A 201 15.64 9.97 10.73
N ASP A 202 16.13 10.29 11.93
CA ASP A 202 17.27 11.19 12.10
C ASP A 202 18.54 10.66 11.44
N ARG A 203 18.73 9.35 11.35
CA ARG A 203 19.82 8.71 10.60
C ARG A 203 19.82 9.14 9.13
N VAL A 204 18.66 9.05 8.47
CA VAL A 204 18.52 9.44 7.07
C VAL A 204 18.69 10.96 6.93
N TYR A 205 18.00 11.73 7.77
CA TYR A 205 18.05 13.19 7.76
C TYR A 205 19.48 13.72 7.92
N ALA A 206 20.29 13.14 8.82
CA ALA A 206 21.68 13.52 9.01
C ALA A 206 22.54 13.38 7.74
N GLY A 207 22.16 12.49 6.81
CA GLY A 207 22.84 12.35 5.53
C GLY A 207 22.70 13.58 4.61
N PHE A 208 21.72 14.44 4.87
CA PHE A 208 21.46 15.67 4.09
C PHE A 208 22.01 16.94 4.79
N LEU A 209 22.64 16.81 5.95
CA LEU A 209 23.30 17.89 6.65
C LEU A 209 24.77 18.01 6.19
N GLY A 210 25.25 19.22 6.09
CA GLY A 210 26.63 19.53 5.70
C GLY A 210 26.83 21.02 5.55
N GLU A 211 28.04 21.43 5.20
CA GLU A 211 28.35 22.81 4.90
C GLU A 211 27.67 23.24 3.59
N HIS A 212 27.46 24.54 3.43
CA HIS A 212 26.71 25.07 2.27
C HIS A 212 27.31 24.63 0.92
N GLU A 213 28.62 24.58 0.84
CA GLU A 213 29.39 24.24 -0.37
C GLU A 213 29.33 22.76 -0.73
N GLU A 214 28.88 21.91 0.19
CA GLU A 214 28.74 20.46 -0.06
C GLU A 214 27.48 20.13 -0.86
N PHE A 215 26.51 21.05 -0.95
CA PHE A 215 25.25 20.90 -1.70
C PHE A 215 24.48 19.62 -1.37
N ARG A 216 24.45 19.22 -0.09
CA ARG A 216 23.76 18.01 0.38
C ARG A 216 22.25 18.14 0.42
N THR A 217 21.73 19.33 0.16
CA THR A 217 20.30 19.64 0.21
C THR A 217 19.50 18.71 -0.68
N PHE A 218 18.35 18.26 -0.17
CA PHE A 218 17.35 17.55 -0.97
C PHE A 218 16.57 18.55 -1.82
N PHE A 219 16.99 18.74 -3.07
CA PHE A 219 16.36 19.65 -4.02
C PHE A 219 15.08 19.03 -4.59
N HIS A 220 14.02 19.08 -3.81
CA HIS A 220 12.71 18.59 -4.17
C HIS A 220 11.61 19.41 -3.49
N GLY A 221 10.49 19.58 -4.16
CA GLY A 221 9.31 20.26 -3.64
C GLY A 221 8.35 20.65 -4.77
N HIS A 222 7.21 21.17 -4.39
CA HIS A 222 6.23 21.75 -5.29
C HIS A 222 5.50 22.93 -4.61
N THR A 223 4.76 23.70 -5.39
CA THR A 223 4.12 24.94 -4.94
C THR A 223 3.21 24.74 -3.72
N PHE A 224 2.47 23.62 -3.66
CA PHE A 224 1.49 23.34 -2.60
C PHE A 224 2.03 22.49 -1.46
N THR A 225 3.34 22.25 -1.39
CA THR A 225 3.97 21.50 -0.28
C THR A 225 3.57 22.11 1.06
N GLY A 226 3.01 21.28 1.95
CA GLY A 226 2.56 21.70 3.28
C GLY A 226 1.42 22.73 3.23
N ASN A 227 0.48 22.61 2.27
CA ASN A 227 -0.67 23.49 2.17
C ASN A 227 -1.38 23.64 3.52
N PRO A 228 -1.59 24.88 4.04
CA PRO A 228 -2.15 25.09 5.37
C PRO A 228 -3.55 24.52 5.55
N LEU A 229 -4.41 24.56 4.50
CA LEU A 229 -5.76 23.99 4.57
C LEU A 229 -5.69 22.47 4.67
N ALA A 230 -4.81 21.83 3.91
CA ALA A 230 -4.62 20.40 3.94
C ALA A 230 -4.00 19.92 5.26
N CYS A 231 -3.02 20.68 5.81
CA CYS A 231 -2.49 20.41 7.15
C CYS A 231 -3.56 20.52 8.23
N ALA A 232 -4.40 21.55 8.18
CA ALA A 232 -5.52 21.71 9.12
C ALA A 232 -6.55 20.57 9.00
N ALA A 233 -6.86 20.10 7.77
CA ALA A 233 -7.72 18.95 7.56
C ALA A 233 -7.12 17.66 8.15
N ALA A 234 -5.82 17.46 8.01
CA ALA A 234 -5.13 16.31 8.59
C ALA A 234 -5.10 16.38 10.13
N ILE A 235 -4.87 17.55 10.72
CA ILE A 235 -4.95 17.75 12.18
C ILE A 235 -6.36 17.40 12.67
N ALA A 236 -7.40 17.94 12.02
CA ALA A 236 -8.79 17.64 12.37
C ALA A 236 -9.12 16.14 12.22
N SER A 237 -8.54 15.46 11.23
CA SER A 237 -8.64 13.99 11.07
C SER A 237 -8.06 13.27 12.30
N LEU A 238 -6.88 13.65 12.75
CA LEU A 238 -6.25 13.07 13.95
C LEU A 238 -7.07 13.36 15.22
N ASP A 239 -7.63 14.57 15.35
CA ASP A 239 -8.53 14.92 16.45
C ASP A 239 -9.77 14.01 16.51
N VAL A 240 -10.31 13.63 15.33
CA VAL A 240 -11.43 12.68 15.26
C VAL A 240 -10.99 11.29 15.71
N PHE A 241 -9.81 10.82 15.31
CA PHE A 241 -9.28 9.54 15.76
C PHE A 241 -9.20 9.46 17.29
N GLU A 242 -8.67 10.50 17.93
CA GLU A 242 -8.55 10.58 19.40
C GLU A 242 -9.94 10.72 20.08
N ARG A 243 -10.70 11.76 19.73
CA ARG A 243 -11.97 12.10 20.37
C ARG A 243 -13.01 11.00 20.25
N GLU A 244 -13.08 10.34 19.08
CA GLU A 244 -14.07 9.30 18.80
C GLU A 244 -13.58 7.90 19.17
N HIS A 245 -12.36 7.75 19.71
CA HIS A 245 -11.73 6.45 19.97
C HIS A 245 -11.86 5.52 18.75
N THR A 246 -11.50 6.05 17.58
CA THR A 246 -11.81 5.43 16.29
C THR A 246 -11.24 4.02 16.18
N LEU A 247 -9.98 3.78 16.62
CA LEU A 247 -9.34 2.48 16.52
C LEU A 247 -9.99 1.43 17.42
N GLU A 248 -10.36 1.79 18.65
CA GLU A 248 -11.05 0.91 19.59
C GLU A 248 -12.45 0.56 19.09
N ARG A 249 -13.19 1.55 18.58
CA ARG A 249 -14.53 1.36 18.00
C ARG A 249 -14.52 0.58 16.69
N LEU A 250 -13.38 0.53 16.01
CA LEU A 250 -13.21 -0.22 14.77
C LEU A 250 -13.11 -1.73 15.03
N GLN A 251 -12.48 -2.18 16.14
CA GLN A 251 -12.24 -3.59 16.40
C GLN A 251 -13.52 -4.47 16.34
N PRO A 252 -14.64 -4.11 17.03
CA PRO A 252 -15.85 -4.90 16.94
C PRO A 252 -16.55 -4.83 15.57
N LYS A 253 -16.19 -3.87 14.72
CA LYS A 253 -16.68 -3.82 13.33
C LYS A 253 -15.85 -4.74 12.42
N ILE A 254 -14.53 -4.79 12.64
CA ILE A 254 -13.64 -5.75 11.95
C ILE A 254 -14.09 -7.18 12.25
N ALA A 255 -14.27 -7.54 13.52
CA ALA A 255 -14.76 -8.84 13.92
C ALA A 255 -16.11 -9.19 13.25
N ARG A 256 -17.05 -8.22 13.23
CA ARG A 256 -18.33 -8.40 12.56
C ARG A 256 -18.22 -8.58 11.05
N LEU A 257 -17.31 -7.86 10.40
CA LEU A 257 -17.05 -8.03 8.97
C LEU A 257 -16.56 -9.45 8.66
N HIS A 258 -15.57 -9.92 9.40
CA HIS A 258 -15.03 -11.28 9.21
C HIS A 258 -16.08 -12.37 9.46
N GLU A 259 -16.94 -12.22 10.49
CA GLU A 259 -18.05 -13.12 10.74
C GLU A 259 -19.03 -13.17 9.54
N LEU A 260 -19.41 -12.01 9.01
CA LEU A 260 -20.32 -11.94 7.87
C LEU A 260 -19.71 -12.53 6.60
N LEU A 261 -18.42 -12.36 6.40
CA LEU A 261 -17.69 -12.85 5.23
C LEU A 261 -17.53 -14.37 5.22
N ALA A 262 -17.67 -15.06 6.36
CA ALA A 262 -17.68 -16.52 6.41
C ALA A 262 -18.80 -17.12 5.53
N GLY A 263 -19.97 -16.48 5.51
CA GLY A 263 -21.06 -16.88 4.62
C GLY A 263 -20.80 -16.60 3.14
N VAL A 264 -20.01 -15.58 2.82
CA VAL A 264 -19.58 -15.28 1.45
C VAL A 264 -18.53 -16.28 0.98
N ALA A 265 -17.58 -16.61 1.84
CA ALA A 265 -16.52 -17.58 1.56
C ALA A 265 -17.06 -19.01 1.29
N ALA A 266 -18.27 -19.32 1.80
CA ALA A 266 -18.95 -20.59 1.58
C ALA A 266 -19.79 -20.65 0.29
N MET A 267 -19.83 -19.57 -0.50
CA MET A 267 -20.55 -19.52 -1.77
C MET A 267 -19.79 -20.26 -2.87
N ASP A 268 -20.50 -21.01 -3.70
CA ASP A 268 -19.91 -21.74 -4.86
C ASP A 268 -19.25 -20.77 -5.88
N GLU A 269 -19.69 -19.51 -5.90
CA GLU A 269 -19.19 -18.47 -6.77
C GLU A 269 -17.85 -17.87 -6.31
N VAL A 270 -17.40 -18.18 -5.11
CA VAL A 270 -16.25 -17.56 -4.46
C VAL A 270 -15.13 -18.57 -4.31
N VAL A 271 -13.95 -18.24 -4.82
CA VAL A 271 -12.75 -19.07 -4.69
C VAL A 271 -12.04 -18.80 -3.37
N GLU A 272 -11.94 -17.53 -2.99
CA GLU A 272 -11.27 -17.12 -1.78
C GLU A 272 -11.84 -15.80 -1.25
N VAL A 273 -11.89 -15.67 0.07
CA VAL A 273 -12.06 -14.39 0.75
C VAL A 273 -10.82 -14.13 1.59
N ARG A 274 -10.09 -13.07 1.27
CA ARG A 274 -8.87 -12.67 1.97
C ARG A 274 -8.96 -11.21 2.42
N GLY A 275 -8.26 -10.87 3.48
CA GLY A 275 -8.26 -9.48 3.96
C GLY A 275 -7.60 -9.29 5.31
N ARG A 276 -7.35 -8.02 5.63
CA ARG A 276 -6.84 -7.56 6.92
C ARG A 276 -7.60 -6.31 7.33
N GLY A 277 -8.19 -6.31 8.53
CA GLY A 277 -8.99 -5.18 8.99
C GLY A 277 -10.18 -4.88 8.06
N PHE A 278 -10.23 -3.68 7.51
CA PHE A 278 -11.23 -3.21 6.55
C PHE A 278 -10.70 -3.16 5.10
N MET A 279 -9.72 -3.99 4.77
CA MET A 279 -9.28 -4.26 3.40
C MET A 279 -9.60 -5.73 3.09
N VAL A 280 -10.61 -5.96 2.24
CA VAL A 280 -11.10 -7.31 1.89
C VAL A 280 -11.17 -7.46 0.38
N GLY A 281 -10.68 -8.58 -0.11
CA GLY A 281 -10.86 -9.09 -1.47
C GLY A 281 -11.70 -10.36 -1.46
N ILE A 282 -12.73 -10.39 -2.29
CA ILE A 282 -13.56 -11.58 -2.56
C ILE A 282 -13.20 -12.00 -3.98
N ASP A 283 -12.44 -13.08 -4.08
CA ASP A 283 -11.93 -13.60 -5.35
C ASP A 283 -12.93 -14.56 -5.97
N LEU A 284 -13.33 -14.28 -7.20
CA LEU A 284 -14.28 -15.12 -7.95
C LEU A 284 -13.55 -16.14 -8.84
N GLY A 285 -12.22 -16.11 -8.88
CA GLY A 285 -11.38 -16.93 -9.76
C GLY A 285 -11.11 -16.24 -11.10
N ASP A 286 -10.40 -16.95 -11.97
CA ASP A 286 -10.08 -16.47 -13.30
C ASP A 286 -11.21 -16.83 -14.27
N HIS A 287 -11.78 -15.82 -14.91
CA HIS A 287 -12.83 -15.96 -15.90
C HIS A 287 -12.39 -15.36 -17.24
N ASP A 288 -13.11 -15.71 -18.34
CA ASP A 288 -12.88 -15.04 -19.62
C ASP A 288 -13.06 -13.51 -19.45
N PRO A 289 -12.03 -12.71 -19.76
CA PRO A 289 -12.09 -11.25 -19.62
C PRO A 289 -13.28 -10.61 -20.39
N ALA A 290 -13.76 -11.24 -21.45
CA ALA A 290 -14.94 -10.80 -22.21
C ALA A 290 -16.22 -10.82 -21.38
N LEU A 291 -16.32 -11.68 -20.37
CA LEU A 291 -17.45 -11.72 -19.44
C LEU A 291 -17.51 -10.50 -18.53
N ARG A 292 -16.37 -9.87 -18.24
CA ARG A 292 -16.25 -8.71 -17.37
C ARG A 292 -16.98 -8.94 -16.04
N LEU A 293 -16.76 -10.11 -15.41
CA LEU A 293 -17.55 -10.59 -14.28
C LEU A 293 -17.50 -9.62 -13.10
N GLY A 294 -16.31 -9.17 -12.70
CA GLY A 294 -16.16 -8.19 -11.63
C GLY A 294 -16.94 -6.89 -11.90
N HIS A 295 -16.98 -6.42 -13.15
CA HIS A 295 -17.78 -5.26 -13.53
C HIS A 295 -19.29 -5.54 -13.41
N ARG A 296 -19.77 -6.71 -13.83
CA ARG A 296 -21.19 -7.10 -13.67
C ARG A 296 -21.60 -7.09 -12.20
N VAL A 297 -20.78 -7.66 -11.31
CA VAL A 297 -21.01 -7.59 -9.85
C VAL A 297 -21.15 -6.15 -9.37
N THR A 298 -20.28 -5.25 -9.84
CA THR A 298 -20.35 -3.83 -9.49
C THR A 298 -21.66 -3.18 -9.89
N VAL A 299 -22.15 -3.47 -11.10
CA VAL A 299 -23.42 -2.97 -11.62
C VAL A 299 -24.59 -3.50 -10.77
N GLU A 300 -24.60 -4.80 -10.47
CA GLU A 300 -25.66 -5.42 -9.65
C GLU A 300 -25.65 -4.92 -8.21
N ALA A 301 -24.46 -4.72 -7.61
CA ALA A 301 -24.34 -4.14 -6.28
C ALA A 301 -24.90 -2.70 -6.25
N ARG A 302 -24.61 -1.89 -7.29
CA ARG A 302 -25.09 -0.52 -7.39
C ARG A 302 -26.62 -0.45 -7.52
N ARG A 303 -27.23 -1.34 -8.30
CA ARG A 303 -28.70 -1.46 -8.41
C ARG A 303 -29.35 -1.74 -7.06
N ARG A 304 -28.64 -2.41 -6.14
CA ARG A 304 -29.08 -2.75 -4.78
C ARG A 304 -28.68 -1.71 -3.74
N GLY A 305 -28.02 -0.62 -4.14
CA GLY A 305 -27.65 0.50 -3.25
C GLY A 305 -26.28 0.40 -2.60
N ALA A 306 -25.35 -0.41 -3.14
CA ALA A 306 -23.97 -0.46 -2.69
C ALA A 306 -23.00 -0.15 -3.83
N ILE A 307 -21.97 0.64 -3.55
CA ILE A 307 -20.85 0.92 -4.44
C ILE A 307 -19.68 0.06 -4.01
N VAL A 308 -19.30 -0.90 -4.83
CA VAL A 308 -18.11 -1.73 -4.68
C VAL A 308 -17.20 -1.58 -5.88
N ARG A 309 -15.95 -1.98 -5.78
CA ARG A 309 -14.96 -1.87 -6.86
C ARG A 309 -14.40 -3.26 -7.20
N PRO A 310 -14.25 -3.61 -8.49
CA PRO A 310 -13.53 -4.80 -8.88
C PRO A 310 -12.04 -4.49 -9.13
N LEU A 311 -11.18 -5.47 -8.87
CA LEU A 311 -9.81 -5.58 -9.38
C LEU A 311 -9.76 -6.87 -10.19
N GLY A 312 -9.93 -6.79 -11.52
CA GLY A 312 -10.24 -7.96 -12.33
C GLY A 312 -11.54 -8.63 -11.83
N ASP A 313 -11.45 -9.90 -11.45
CA ASP A 313 -12.56 -10.66 -10.88
C ASP A 313 -12.51 -10.77 -9.35
N THR A 314 -11.65 -9.99 -8.69
CA THR A 314 -11.66 -9.80 -7.23
C THR A 314 -12.54 -8.61 -6.86
N ILE A 315 -13.60 -8.82 -6.09
CA ILE A 315 -14.47 -7.76 -5.57
C ILE A 315 -13.86 -7.19 -4.27
N VAL A 316 -13.64 -5.89 -4.25
CA VAL A 316 -12.97 -5.22 -3.13
C VAL A 316 -13.98 -4.54 -2.21
N LEU A 317 -13.88 -4.83 -0.89
CA LEU A 317 -14.59 -4.13 0.16
C LEU A 317 -13.61 -3.33 1.01
N VAL A 318 -13.73 -2.01 0.92
CA VAL A 318 -12.94 -1.03 1.69
C VAL A 318 -13.91 0.00 2.28
N PRO A 319 -14.80 -0.42 3.20
CA PRO A 319 -15.81 0.48 3.74
C PRO A 319 -15.19 1.61 4.56
N PRO A 320 -15.85 2.78 4.71
CA PRO A 320 -15.38 3.83 5.59
C PRO A 320 -15.33 3.34 7.03
N LEU A 321 -14.32 3.77 7.82
CA LEU A 321 -14.15 3.35 9.22
C LEU A 321 -15.38 3.71 10.08
N ALA A 322 -16.09 4.78 9.71
CA ALA A 322 -17.31 5.23 10.39
C ALA A 322 -18.54 4.36 10.13
N ILE A 323 -18.50 3.42 9.17
CA ILE A 323 -19.68 2.60 8.82
C ILE A 323 -20.32 1.95 10.05
N SER A 324 -21.66 1.91 10.10
CA SER A 324 -22.37 1.23 11.17
C SER A 324 -22.31 -0.30 10.98
N LYS A 325 -22.42 -1.08 12.09
CA LYS A 325 -22.52 -2.55 12.00
C LYS A 325 -23.71 -3.01 11.16
N ARG A 326 -24.83 -2.25 11.18
CA ARG A 326 -26.01 -2.51 10.37
C ARG A 326 -25.71 -2.35 8.88
N ASP A 327 -25.09 -1.23 8.50
CA ASP A 327 -24.79 -0.97 7.09
C ASP A 327 -23.65 -1.86 6.58
N LEU A 328 -22.73 -2.27 7.44
CA LEU A 328 -21.74 -3.29 7.14
C LEU A 328 -22.40 -4.62 6.78
N GLY A 329 -23.42 -5.06 7.56
CA GLY A 329 -24.23 -6.23 7.23
C GLY A 329 -24.98 -6.09 5.91
N ARG A 330 -25.55 -4.91 5.62
CA ARG A 330 -26.21 -4.62 4.33
C ARG A 330 -25.22 -4.65 3.17
N LEU A 331 -24.03 -4.07 3.33
CA LEU A 331 -22.98 -4.09 2.31
C LEU A 331 -22.60 -5.52 1.93
N VAL A 332 -22.33 -6.37 2.92
CA VAL A 332 -21.96 -7.79 2.67
C VAL A 332 -23.12 -8.55 2.01
N ALA A 333 -24.35 -8.38 2.50
CA ALA A 333 -25.52 -9.05 1.93
C ALA A 333 -25.79 -8.62 0.47
N ILE A 334 -25.67 -7.32 0.18
CA ILE A 334 -25.82 -6.80 -1.19
C ILE A 334 -24.70 -7.36 -2.08
N THR A 335 -23.47 -7.40 -1.61
CA THR A 335 -22.32 -7.92 -2.38
C THR A 335 -22.54 -9.40 -2.71
N ALA A 336 -22.94 -10.22 -1.73
CA ALA A 336 -23.24 -11.63 -1.94
C ALA A 336 -24.35 -11.85 -2.96
N ALA A 337 -25.45 -11.09 -2.89
CA ALA A 337 -26.54 -11.16 -3.86
C ALA A 337 -26.09 -10.74 -5.26
N ALA A 338 -25.28 -9.67 -5.33
CA ALA A 338 -24.74 -9.18 -6.62
C ALA A 338 -23.81 -10.21 -7.29
N ILE A 339 -22.99 -10.91 -6.50
CA ILE A 339 -22.10 -11.98 -7.00
C ILE A 339 -22.94 -13.09 -7.63
N ARG A 340 -23.96 -13.63 -6.90
CA ARG A 340 -24.83 -14.70 -7.42
C ARG A 340 -25.53 -14.30 -8.72
N GLU A 341 -26.11 -13.12 -8.76
CA GLU A 341 -26.82 -12.61 -9.94
C GLU A 341 -25.88 -12.42 -11.15
N ALA A 342 -24.71 -11.82 -10.92
CA ALA A 342 -23.73 -11.57 -11.98
C ALA A 342 -23.21 -12.89 -12.57
N VAL A 343 -22.93 -13.88 -11.72
CA VAL A 343 -22.46 -15.20 -12.16
C VAL A 343 -23.59 -15.94 -12.91
N ALA A 344 -24.82 -15.98 -12.37
CA ALA A 344 -25.95 -16.60 -13.05
C ALA A 344 -26.23 -15.96 -14.42
N GLY A 345 -26.10 -14.64 -14.54
CA GLY A 345 -26.25 -13.93 -15.81
C GLY A 345 -25.08 -14.10 -16.80
N ALA A 346 -23.89 -14.44 -16.29
CA ALA A 346 -22.71 -14.72 -17.12
C ALA A 346 -22.69 -16.17 -17.64
N TYR A 347 -23.25 -17.10 -16.86
CA TYR A 347 -23.30 -18.53 -17.15
C TYR A 347 -24.75 -19.03 -17.09
N PRO A 348 -25.61 -18.70 -18.08
CA PRO A 348 -26.98 -19.20 -18.12
C PRO A 348 -27.00 -20.73 -18.25
N ALA A 349 -28.09 -21.38 -17.83
CA ALA A 349 -28.24 -22.82 -17.90
C ALA A 349 -27.96 -23.33 -19.31
N GLY A 350 -27.01 -24.28 -19.46
CA GLY A 350 -26.55 -24.82 -20.76
C GLY A 350 -25.29 -24.15 -21.34
N ALA A 351 -24.70 -23.16 -20.66
CA ALA A 351 -23.40 -22.63 -21.01
C ALA A 351 -22.27 -23.66 -20.76
N PRO A 352 -21.11 -23.57 -21.46
CA PRO A 352 -19.95 -24.44 -21.15
C PRO A 352 -19.50 -24.31 -19.71
N GLU A 353 -18.91 -25.40 -19.20
CA GLU A 353 -18.49 -25.52 -17.80
C GLU A 353 -17.69 -24.32 -17.30
N ARG A 354 -17.96 -23.93 -16.08
CA ARG A 354 -17.30 -22.89 -15.34
C ARG A 354 -15.84 -23.27 -15.10
N ILE A 355 -14.89 -22.66 -15.81
CA ILE A 355 -13.47 -22.85 -15.55
C ILE A 355 -13.10 -21.93 -14.38
N THR A 356 -13.16 -22.44 -13.16
CA THR A 356 -12.66 -21.75 -11.97
C THR A 356 -11.26 -22.27 -11.70
N VAL A 357 -10.24 -21.53 -12.12
CA VAL A 357 -8.84 -21.86 -11.82
C VAL A 357 -8.46 -21.15 -10.53
N ARG A 358 -8.12 -21.90 -9.47
CA ARG A 358 -7.48 -21.33 -8.30
C ARG A 358 -6.10 -20.81 -8.74
N ARG A 359 -5.85 -19.51 -8.57
CA ARG A 359 -4.48 -19.01 -8.66
C ARG A 359 -3.62 -19.77 -7.69
N ALA A 360 -2.66 -20.55 -8.19
CA ALA A 360 -1.65 -21.15 -7.34
C ALA A 360 -0.89 -20.01 -6.65
N GLN A 361 -0.92 -20.01 -5.32
CA GLN A 361 -0.07 -19.11 -4.55
C GLN A 361 1.39 -19.35 -4.96
N GLY A 362 1.97 -18.38 -5.66
CA GLY A 362 3.41 -18.27 -5.89
C GLY A 362 4.08 -19.46 -6.54
N VAL A 363 3.88 -19.68 -7.86
CA VAL A 363 4.86 -20.42 -8.68
C VAL A 363 5.43 -19.46 -9.70
N ALA A 364 6.79 -19.37 -9.65
CA ALA A 364 7.64 -18.53 -10.45
C ALA A 364 7.19 -18.41 -11.91
N GLY A 365 7.15 -17.16 -12.38
CA GLY A 365 7.06 -16.86 -13.80
C GLY A 365 8.17 -17.57 -14.54
N SER A 366 7.80 -18.39 -15.52
CA SER A 366 8.70 -19.02 -16.46
C SER A 366 9.46 -17.92 -17.20
N GLY A 367 10.77 -17.79 -16.90
CA GLY A 367 11.66 -16.92 -17.63
C GLY A 367 11.65 -17.27 -19.12
N ARG A 368 11.22 -16.34 -19.95
CA ARG A 368 11.71 -16.30 -21.32
C ARG A 368 13.05 -15.59 -21.28
N ALA A 369 14.11 -16.36 -21.47
CA ALA A 369 15.42 -15.84 -21.80
C ALA A 369 15.28 -15.03 -23.10
N ALA A 370 15.64 -13.75 -23.04
CA ALA A 370 15.93 -12.96 -24.22
C ALA A 370 17.41 -13.17 -24.55
N ALA A 371 17.67 -13.55 -25.79
CA ALA A 371 19.01 -13.58 -26.39
C ALA A 371 19.52 -12.13 -26.60
#